data_54432a33d3074a01b9b1da7b03d187d3
#
_entry.id   54432a33d3074a01b9b1da7b03d187d3
#
_cell.length_a   1.000
_cell.length_b   1.000
_cell.length_c   1.000
_cell.angle_alpha   90.00
_cell.angle_beta   90.00
_cell.angle_gamma   90.00
#
_symmetry.space_group_name_H-M   'P 1'
#
loop_
_entity.id
_entity.type
_entity.pdbx_description
1 polymer ?
#
loop_
_entity_poly.entity_id
_entity_poly.type
_entity_poly.pdbx_seq_one_letter_code
_entity_poly.pdbx_strand_id
1 'polypeptide(L)'
;PPQMRRKKGKSGGKKQQQPDIVEPDLLEEEDDFHDFLPLNAVVKVFTTHSGPHFSLPWQKRRQMKSSGTGFIIEGRRVVTNAHCVEYGSQVQLKRRGSDTKYSAKVEAQGLECDLAVLSVEDDFWEGECCVVKFAKKMPTFGRDICCAGYPIGGETLSVTDGVVSRIEVTSYTNAQAELLGVQIDAAINPGNSGGPAFNADGLCVGVAFQSMGAADAENIAYIIPVPVVQHFLEDVNRNAAYTGFPRLGIAAQNMENPALRKAHKMDAAARGILVKKVFATGCSKDVLKPGDVLTAIGKEGIGNDGTFVHRKHERLSFSWLVSEKYFGDVVSLSVLRDGEEVDLSVTLAKEHELVPKHLHDREPPYSESYY
;
A
#
# COMPACT_ATOMS: atom_id res chain seq x y z
N PRO A 1 96.53 -20.77 3.51
CA PRO A 1 95.28 -21.05 4.21
C PRO A 1 95.57 -21.14 5.68
N PRO A 2 94.95 -20.32 6.51
CA PRO A 2 95.11 -20.44 7.96
C PRO A 2 93.81 -20.94 8.59
N GLN A 3 94.09 -21.61 9.71
CA GLN A 3 93.15 -22.30 10.58
C GLN A 3 92.21 -21.37 11.35
N MET A 4 90.93 -21.78 11.43
CA MET A 4 89.94 -21.13 12.27
C MET A 4 89.93 -21.70 13.69
N ARG A 5 90.00 -20.81 14.66
CA ARG A 5 89.80 -21.08 16.10
C ARG A 5 88.29 -21.11 16.41
N ARG A 6 87.80 -22.19 16.99
CA ARG A 6 86.47 -22.34 17.62
C ARG A 6 86.41 -21.56 18.91
N LYS A 7 85.43 -20.65 19.04
CA LYS A 7 84.98 -20.09 20.35
C LYS A 7 83.62 -20.69 20.70
N LYS A 8 83.52 -21.31 21.85
CA LYS A 8 82.29 -21.78 22.47
C LYS A 8 81.50 -20.57 22.97
N GLY A 9 80.26 -20.36 22.47
CA GLY A 9 79.30 -19.43 22.97
C GLY A 9 78.27 -20.12 23.84
N LYS A 10 77.96 -19.57 25.01
CA LYS A 10 76.92 -20.08 25.93
C LYS A 10 75.53 -19.86 25.40
N SER A 11 74.70 -20.90 25.48
CA SER A 11 73.25 -20.83 25.18
C SER A 11 72.49 -20.18 26.33
N GLY A 12 71.96 -18.98 26.13
CA GLY A 12 70.96 -18.38 26.99
C GLY A 12 69.57 -18.70 26.41
N GLY A 13 68.84 -19.57 27.10
CA GLY A 13 67.48 -19.88 26.75
C GLY A 13 66.53 -18.66 26.98
N LYS A 14 66.05 -18.07 25.92
CA LYS A 14 64.89 -17.19 25.97
C LYS A 14 63.62 -18.06 25.95
N LYS A 15 62.89 -18.03 27.07
CA LYS A 15 61.50 -18.51 27.10
C LYS A 15 60.69 -17.63 26.14
N GLN A 16 60.16 -18.20 25.07
CA GLN A 16 59.10 -17.59 24.27
C GLN A 16 57.83 -17.59 25.12
N GLN A 17 57.36 -16.38 25.48
CA GLN A 17 56.02 -16.14 25.94
C GLN A 17 55.10 -16.41 24.74
N GLN A 18 54.18 -17.36 24.89
CA GLN A 18 53.03 -17.48 24.00
C GLN A 18 52.17 -16.20 24.15
N PRO A 19 51.65 -15.65 23.01
CA PRO A 19 50.70 -14.54 23.13
C PRO A 19 49.42 -15.08 23.80
N ASP A 20 48.92 -14.35 24.78
CA ASP A 20 47.62 -14.58 25.40
C ASP A 20 46.58 -14.55 24.28
N ILE A 21 45.86 -15.68 24.12
CA ILE A 21 44.65 -15.75 23.28
C ILE A 21 43.62 -14.95 24.06
N VAL A 22 43.39 -13.71 23.62
CA VAL A 22 42.21 -12.93 24.03
C VAL A 22 41.01 -13.67 23.43
N GLU A 23 40.24 -14.37 24.25
CA GLU A 23 38.92 -14.85 23.85
C GLU A 23 38.16 -13.62 23.32
N PRO A 24 37.54 -13.70 22.14
CA PRO A 24 36.70 -12.63 21.68
C PRO A 24 35.60 -12.45 22.73
N ASP A 25 35.47 -11.25 23.28
CA ASP A 25 34.32 -10.83 24.04
C ASP A 25 33.10 -11.31 23.28
N LEU A 26 32.26 -12.12 23.92
CA LEU A 26 30.92 -12.45 23.43
C LEU A 26 30.24 -11.09 23.29
N LEU A 27 30.16 -10.60 22.04
CA LEU A 27 29.36 -9.45 21.73
C LEU A 27 27.99 -9.78 22.29
N GLU A 28 27.50 -9.00 23.23
CA GLU A 28 26.11 -9.02 23.64
C GLU A 28 25.34 -8.92 22.31
N GLU A 29 24.55 -9.95 21.98
CA GLU A 29 23.68 -9.92 20.83
C GLU A 29 22.77 -8.69 21.06
N GLU A 30 23.07 -7.58 20.37
CA GLU A 30 22.14 -6.47 20.28
C GLU A 30 20.85 -7.09 19.77
N ASP A 31 19.76 -7.01 20.55
CA ASP A 31 18.44 -7.50 20.18
C ASP A 31 18.13 -6.96 18.78
N ASP A 32 18.25 -7.82 17.76
CA ASP A 32 18.08 -7.43 16.37
C ASP A 32 16.60 -7.02 16.20
N PHE A 33 16.36 -5.83 15.63
CA PHE A 33 15.03 -5.33 15.33
C PHE A 33 14.12 -6.42 14.71
N HIS A 34 14.71 -7.34 13.99
CA HIS A 34 14.00 -8.45 13.34
C HIS A 34 13.40 -9.49 14.31
N ASP A 35 13.91 -9.61 15.52
CA ASP A 35 13.44 -10.59 16.51
C ASP A 35 12.04 -10.26 17.06
N PHE A 36 11.66 -8.99 17.01
CA PHE A 36 10.33 -8.51 17.46
C PHE A 36 9.26 -8.56 16.37
N LEU A 37 9.63 -8.83 15.13
CA LEU A 37 8.68 -8.85 14.02
C LEU A 37 7.79 -10.10 14.06
N PRO A 38 6.46 -9.97 13.83
CA PRO A 38 5.54 -11.10 13.80
C PRO A 38 5.67 -11.89 12.48
N LEU A 39 6.88 -12.33 12.14
CA LEU A 39 7.19 -13.01 10.88
C LEU A 39 6.44 -14.33 10.69
N ASN A 40 6.01 -14.98 11.78
CA ASN A 40 5.19 -16.19 11.71
C ASN A 40 3.75 -15.93 11.25
N ALA A 41 3.32 -14.66 11.25
CA ALA A 41 2.04 -14.25 10.68
C ALA A 41 2.11 -14.06 9.16
N VAL A 42 3.31 -14.03 8.56
CA VAL A 42 3.49 -13.84 7.12
C VAL A 42 3.37 -15.19 6.40
N VAL A 43 2.52 -15.24 5.38
CA VAL A 43 2.19 -16.46 4.65
C VAL A 43 2.48 -16.32 3.17
N LYS A 44 2.85 -17.44 2.52
CA LYS A 44 3.02 -17.48 1.07
C LYS A 44 1.67 -17.79 0.41
N VAL A 45 1.31 -16.99 -0.57
CA VAL A 45 0.07 -17.10 -1.35
C VAL A 45 0.40 -17.75 -2.69
N PHE A 46 -0.34 -18.78 -3.09
CA PHE A 46 -0.25 -19.43 -4.39
C PHE A 46 -1.58 -19.28 -5.09
N THR A 47 -1.57 -18.78 -6.32
CA THR A 47 -2.79 -18.61 -7.10
C THR A 47 -2.66 -19.24 -8.47
N THR A 48 -3.70 -19.95 -8.88
CA THR A 48 -3.89 -20.38 -10.26
C THR A 48 -4.90 -19.47 -10.90
N HIS A 49 -4.45 -18.59 -11.79
CA HIS A 49 -5.29 -17.62 -12.48
C HIS A 49 -5.89 -18.18 -13.75
N SER A 50 -7.13 -17.84 -14.05
CA SER A 50 -7.81 -18.16 -15.29
C SER A 50 -8.71 -17.00 -15.72
N GLY A 51 -8.09 -15.94 -16.21
CA GLY A 51 -8.77 -14.72 -16.61
C GLY A 51 -9.63 -14.87 -17.86
N PRO A 52 -10.56 -13.93 -18.12
CA PRO A 52 -11.39 -13.90 -19.31
C PRO A 52 -10.56 -13.67 -20.57
N HIS A 53 -11.05 -14.19 -21.68
CA HIS A 53 -10.44 -13.97 -22.99
C HIS A 53 -11.29 -12.95 -23.77
N PHE A 54 -10.93 -11.68 -23.78
CA PHE A 54 -11.73 -10.60 -24.34
C PHE A 54 -12.03 -10.73 -25.83
N SER A 55 -11.12 -11.35 -26.61
CA SER A 55 -11.36 -11.58 -28.04
C SER A 55 -12.15 -12.86 -28.32
N LEU A 56 -12.26 -13.75 -27.34
CA LEU A 56 -13.02 -15.00 -27.41
C LEU A 56 -13.84 -15.13 -26.11
N PRO A 57 -14.96 -14.41 -25.98
CA PRO A 57 -15.69 -14.27 -24.71
C PRO A 57 -16.18 -15.60 -24.12
N TRP A 58 -16.37 -16.63 -24.94
CA TRP A 58 -16.76 -17.99 -24.54
C TRP A 58 -15.58 -18.83 -24.00
N GLN A 59 -14.35 -18.28 -23.97
CA GLN A 59 -13.17 -18.97 -23.47
C GLN A 59 -12.52 -18.21 -22.32
N LYS A 60 -11.93 -18.95 -21.41
CA LYS A 60 -10.97 -18.40 -20.43
C LYS A 60 -9.55 -18.51 -20.98
N ARG A 61 -8.68 -17.61 -20.54
CA ARG A 61 -7.24 -17.71 -20.83
C ARG A 61 -6.65 -18.98 -20.20
N ARG A 62 -5.54 -19.42 -20.74
CA ARG A 62 -4.75 -20.53 -20.13
C ARG A 62 -4.48 -20.23 -18.68
N GLN A 63 -4.58 -21.25 -17.85
CA GLN A 63 -4.21 -21.15 -16.45
C GLN A 63 -2.74 -20.78 -16.30
N MET A 64 -2.48 -19.81 -15.46
CA MET A 64 -1.14 -19.37 -15.05
C MET A 64 -1.04 -19.45 -13.54
N LYS A 65 0.14 -19.88 -13.06
CA LYS A 65 0.42 -19.93 -11.62
C LYS A 65 1.28 -18.75 -11.23
N SER A 66 0.94 -18.11 -10.12
CA SER A 66 1.75 -17.09 -9.49
C SER A 66 1.92 -17.38 -8.01
N SER A 67 2.87 -16.70 -7.40
CA SER A 67 2.99 -16.64 -5.95
C SER A 67 3.17 -15.20 -5.49
N GLY A 68 2.62 -14.91 -4.32
CA GLY A 68 2.71 -13.64 -3.64
C GLY A 68 2.83 -13.86 -2.15
N THR A 69 2.66 -12.81 -1.41
CA THR A 69 2.70 -12.79 0.05
C THR A 69 1.36 -12.34 0.61
N GLY A 70 1.02 -12.81 1.79
CA GLY A 70 -0.08 -12.31 2.61
C GLY A 70 0.31 -12.36 4.07
N PHE A 71 -0.55 -11.85 4.93
CA PHE A 71 -0.33 -11.91 6.36
C PHE A 71 -1.64 -12.05 7.14
N ILE A 72 -1.54 -12.72 8.26
CA ILE A 72 -2.67 -13.03 9.16
C ILE A 72 -3.06 -11.76 9.93
N ILE A 73 -4.35 -11.45 9.93
CA ILE A 73 -4.96 -10.38 10.71
C ILE A 73 -6.01 -10.95 11.70
N GLU A 74 -6.52 -10.09 12.56
CA GLU A 74 -7.60 -10.47 13.49
C GLU A 74 -8.84 -10.98 12.73
N GLY A 75 -9.61 -11.86 13.39
CA GLY A 75 -10.83 -12.44 12.82
C GLY A 75 -10.58 -13.63 11.89
N ARG A 76 -9.44 -14.34 12.01
CA ARG A 76 -9.10 -15.52 11.19
C ARG A 76 -9.11 -15.21 9.69
N ARG A 77 -8.55 -14.06 9.31
CA ARG A 77 -8.45 -13.59 7.94
C ARG A 77 -7.00 -13.36 7.53
N VAL A 78 -6.77 -13.38 6.24
CA VAL A 78 -5.46 -13.06 5.65
C VAL A 78 -5.63 -11.92 4.67
N VAL A 79 -4.78 -10.90 4.76
CA VAL A 79 -4.69 -9.79 3.80
C VAL A 79 -3.60 -10.09 2.78
N THR A 80 -3.86 -9.78 1.52
CA THR A 80 -2.90 -9.80 0.42
C THR A 80 -3.26 -8.74 -0.62
N ASN A 81 -2.49 -8.60 -1.69
CA ASN A 81 -2.91 -7.74 -2.80
C ASN A 81 -3.99 -8.38 -3.66
N ALA A 82 -4.87 -7.54 -4.24
CA ALA A 82 -5.91 -7.98 -5.16
C ALA A 82 -5.33 -8.65 -6.41
N HIS A 83 -4.26 -8.09 -6.99
CA HIS A 83 -3.61 -8.68 -8.17
C HIS A 83 -3.01 -10.07 -7.90
N CYS A 84 -2.68 -10.41 -6.64
CA CYS A 84 -2.19 -11.73 -6.27
C CYS A 84 -3.25 -12.82 -6.39
N VAL A 85 -4.54 -12.46 -6.34
CA VAL A 85 -5.68 -13.40 -6.34
C VAL A 85 -6.69 -13.13 -7.44
N GLU A 86 -6.47 -12.10 -8.27
CA GLU A 86 -7.34 -11.72 -9.37
C GLU A 86 -7.55 -12.87 -10.35
N TYR A 87 -8.79 -13.13 -10.73
CA TYR A 87 -9.19 -14.28 -11.55
C TYR A 87 -8.68 -15.64 -11.03
N GLY A 88 -8.47 -15.75 -9.74
CA GLY A 88 -8.01 -16.97 -9.09
C GLY A 88 -9.05 -18.08 -9.16
N SER A 89 -8.77 -19.13 -9.93
CA SER A 89 -9.57 -20.36 -9.91
C SER A 89 -9.24 -21.25 -8.72
N GLN A 90 -8.05 -21.09 -8.15
CA GLN A 90 -7.58 -21.76 -6.95
C GLN A 90 -6.62 -20.84 -6.22
N VAL A 91 -6.86 -20.61 -4.92
CA VAL A 91 -5.97 -19.89 -4.02
C VAL A 91 -5.58 -20.82 -2.88
N GLN A 92 -4.29 -20.88 -2.58
CA GLN A 92 -3.75 -21.69 -1.50
C GLN A 92 -2.75 -20.87 -0.68
N LEU A 93 -2.72 -21.12 0.62
CA LEU A 93 -1.79 -20.48 1.55
C LEU A 93 -0.85 -21.50 2.16
N LYS A 94 0.38 -21.07 2.43
CA LYS A 94 1.40 -21.88 3.12
C LYS A 94 1.98 -21.05 4.25
N ARG A 95 1.97 -21.61 5.47
CA ARG A 95 2.57 -20.98 6.66
C ARG A 95 4.09 -21.10 6.63
N ARG A 96 4.77 -20.18 7.30
CA ARG A 96 6.22 -20.26 7.52
C ARG A 96 6.59 -21.58 8.21
N GLY A 97 7.60 -22.28 7.70
CA GLY A 97 8.06 -23.55 8.27
C GLY A 97 7.17 -24.76 8.03
N SER A 98 5.99 -24.59 7.39
CA SER A 98 5.11 -25.71 7.01
C SER A 98 5.38 -26.16 5.58
N ASP A 99 5.14 -27.44 5.29
CA ASP A 99 5.11 -28.02 3.94
C ASP A 99 3.69 -28.10 3.36
N THR A 100 2.68 -27.90 4.23
CA THR A 100 1.26 -28.03 3.89
C THR A 100 0.71 -26.76 3.24
N LYS A 101 -0.12 -26.94 2.20
CA LYS A 101 -0.87 -25.87 1.53
C LYS A 101 -2.35 -26.02 1.87
N TYR A 102 -2.92 -24.94 2.36
CA TYR A 102 -4.33 -24.83 2.76
C TYR A 102 -5.13 -24.09 1.70
N SER A 103 -6.34 -24.56 1.43
CA SER A 103 -7.25 -23.90 0.50
C SER A 103 -7.79 -22.60 1.11
N ALA A 104 -7.87 -21.55 0.31
CA ALA A 104 -8.37 -20.27 0.71
C ALA A 104 -9.45 -19.76 -0.26
N LYS A 105 -10.37 -18.97 0.27
CA LYS A 105 -11.42 -18.28 -0.51
C LYS A 105 -11.21 -16.77 -0.42
N VAL A 106 -11.42 -16.08 -1.54
CA VAL A 106 -11.45 -14.61 -1.55
C VAL A 106 -12.79 -14.17 -0.99
N GLU A 107 -12.79 -13.50 0.17
CA GLU A 107 -13.99 -12.93 0.78
C GLU A 107 -14.36 -11.59 0.18
N ALA A 108 -13.36 -10.75 -0.03
CA ALA A 108 -13.52 -9.44 -0.63
C ALA A 108 -12.26 -9.05 -1.41
N GLN A 109 -12.47 -8.30 -2.48
CA GLN A 109 -11.41 -7.80 -3.34
C GLN A 109 -11.67 -6.34 -3.70
N GLY A 110 -10.73 -5.47 -3.36
CA GLY A 110 -10.73 -4.06 -3.70
C GLY A 110 -9.70 -3.78 -4.78
N LEU A 111 -10.12 -3.80 -6.05
CA LEU A 111 -9.21 -3.56 -7.18
C LEU A 111 -8.65 -2.14 -7.16
N GLU A 112 -9.43 -1.14 -6.73
CA GLU A 112 -9.01 0.25 -6.64
C GLU A 112 -7.83 0.46 -5.68
N CYS A 113 -7.84 -0.24 -4.54
CA CYS A 113 -6.79 -0.16 -3.52
C CYS A 113 -5.80 -1.32 -3.59
N ASP A 114 -5.96 -2.23 -4.55
CA ASP A 114 -5.15 -3.44 -4.72
C ASP A 114 -5.03 -4.29 -3.45
N LEU A 115 -6.13 -4.48 -2.73
CA LEU A 115 -6.22 -5.30 -1.52
C LEU A 115 -7.24 -6.42 -1.67
N ALA A 116 -6.98 -7.54 -1.02
CA ALA A 116 -7.91 -8.65 -0.89
C ALA A 116 -7.87 -9.25 0.51
N VAL A 117 -9.03 -9.74 0.96
CA VAL A 117 -9.18 -10.51 2.20
C VAL A 117 -9.53 -11.94 1.84
N LEU A 118 -8.83 -12.86 2.49
CA LEU A 118 -9.01 -14.30 2.31
C LEU A 118 -9.48 -14.94 3.60
N SER A 119 -10.42 -15.86 3.51
CA SER A 119 -10.73 -16.88 4.53
C SER A 119 -10.01 -18.18 4.19
N VAL A 120 -9.69 -18.95 5.20
CA VAL A 120 -8.91 -20.18 5.08
C VAL A 120 -9.60 -21.29 5.85
N GLU A 121 -9.43 -22.53 5.42
CA GLU A 121 -9.92 -23.74 6.08
C GLU A 121 -9.49 -23.81 7.55
N ASP A 122 -10.29 -24.47 8.38
CA ASP A 122 -10.09 -24.52 9.84
C ASP A 122 -8.75 -25.09 10.28
N ASP A 123 -8.27 -26.11 9.58
CA ASP A 123 -6.97 -26.76 9.82
C ASP A 123 -5.78 -25.80 9.73
N PHE A 124 -5.93 -24.72 8.93
CA PHE A 124 -4.89 -23.68 8.84
C PHE A 124 -4.67 -22.98 10.18
N TRP A 125 -5.69 -22.89 11.03
CA TRP A 125 -5.67 -22.16 12.30
C TRP A 125 -5.25 -23.01 13.48
N GLU A 126 -4.93 -24.28 13.26
CA GLU A 126 -4.43 -25.15 14.32
C GLU A 126 -3.02 -24.76 14.76
N GLY A 127 -2.77 -24.87 16.07
CA GLY A 127 -1.52 -24.47 16.69
C GLY A 127 -1.39 -22.97 16.94
N GLU A 128 -0.18 -22.49 17.14
CA GLU A 128 0.11 -21.09 17.43
C GLU A 128 0.00 -20.23 16.15
N CYS A 129 -0.91 -19.26 16.15
CA CYS A 129 -1.10 -18.31 15.08
C CYS A 129 -0.78 -16.90 15.57
N CYS A 130 0.30 -16.33 15.08
CA CYS A 130 0.59 -14.91 15.27
C CYS A 130 -0.32 -14.06 14.38
N VAL A 131 -0.65 -12.86 14.87
CA VAL A 131 -1.49 -11.89 14.18
C VAL A 131 -0.73 -10.58 14.02
N VAL A 132 -0.74 -10.01 12.83
CA VAL A 132 -0.15 -8.70 12.57
C VAL A 132 -1.04 -7.61 13.14
N LYS A 133 -0.46 -6.71 13.93
CA LYS A 133 -1.13 -5.53 14.49
C LYS A 133 -0.84 -4.31 13.63
N PHE A 134 -1.85 -3.50 13.34
CA PHE A 134 -1.71 -2.28 12.58
C PHE A 134 -1.26 -1.10 13.45
N ALA A 135 -0.40 -0.26 12.92
CA ALA A 135 -0.06 1.02 13.52
C ALA A 135 -1.28 1.95 13.51
N LYS A 136 -1.43 2.76 14.55
CA LYS A 136 -2.53 3.74 14.64
C LYS A 136 -2.31 4.99 13.80
N LYS A 137 -1.07 5.26 13.41
CA LYS A 137 -0.67 6.47 12.67
C LYS A 137 0.18 6.07 11.48
N MET A 138 0.08 6.86 10.43
CA MET A 138 1.00 6.76 9.30
C MET A 138 2.44 7.03 9.75
N PRO A 139 3.42 6.38 9.14
CA PRO A 139 4.83 6.68 9.36
C PRO A 139 5.15 8.14 8.99
N THR A 140 6.28 8.64 9.41
CA THR A 140 6.83 9.94 9.03
C THR A 140 8.07 9.75 8.15
N PHE A 141 8.47 10.78 7.42
CA PHE A 141 9.68 10.74 6.59
C PHE A 141 10.91 10.29 7.35
N GLY A 142 11.77 9.53 6.68
CA GLY A 142 13.05 9.05 7.21
C GLY A 142 12.93 8.04 8.34
N ARG A 143 11.73 7.46 8.59
CA ARG A 143 11.56 6.38 9.56
C ARG A 143 11.83 5.05 8.94
N ASP A 144 12.46 4.18 9.72
CA ASP A 144 12.79 2.83 9.31
C ASP A 144 11.54 2.01 9.02
N ILE A 145 11.61 1.26 7.94
CA ILE A 145 10.57 0.36 7.45
C ILE A 145 11.22 -0.97 7.09
N CYS A 146 10.59 -2.03 7.53
CA CYS A 146 10.99 -3.40 7.20
C CYS A 146 9.85 -4.10 6.47
N CYS A 147 10.11 -4.58 5.25
CA CYS A 147 9.14 -5.32 4.45
C CYS A 147 9.44 -6.81 4.49
N ALA A 148 8.43 -7.63 4.79
CA ALA A 148 8.55 -9.08 4.85
C ALA A 148 7.72 -9.75 3.75
N GLY A 149 8.31 -10.72 3.01
CA GLY A 149 7.59 -11.40 1.95
C GLY A 149 8.33 -12.60 1.36
N TYR A 150 7.70 -13.24 0.38
CA TYR A 150 8.22 -14.41 -0.33
C TYR A 150 8.53 -14.06 -1.80
N PRO A 151 9.74 -13.57 -2.11
CA PRO A 151 10.10 -13.20 -3.47
C PRO A 151 10.06 -14.42 -4.41
N ILE A 152 9.81 -14.16 -5.69
CA ILE A 152 9.82 -15.21 -6.72
C ILE A 152 11.21 -15.87 -6.76
N GLY A 153 11.22 -17.21 -6.84
CA GLY A 153 12.45 -18.01 -6.90
C GLY A 153 12.91 -18.54 -5.54
N GLY A 154 12.26 -18.12 -4.42
CA GLY A 154 12.55 -18.62 -3.07
C GLY A 154 11.33 -19.25 -2.39
N GLU A 155 11.58 -20.23 -1.51
CA GLU A 155 10.55 -20.80 -0.62
C GLU A 155 10.65 -20.18 0.80
N THR A 156 11.72 -19.46 1.08
CA THR A 156 11.99 -18.85 2.38
C THR A 156 11.49 -17.42 2.41
N LEU A 157 11.10 -16.96 3.60
CA LEU A 157 10.75 -15.58 3.86
C LEU A 157 11.99 -14.68 3.66
N SER A 158 11.81 -13.57 3.01
CA SER A 158 12.80 -12.51 2.85
C SER A 158 12.34 -11.28 3.62
N VAL A 159 13.29 -10.59 4.22
CA VAL A 159 13.09 -9.33 4.92
C VAL A 159 13.97 -8.29 4.24
N THR A 160 13.43 -7.13 3.96
CA THR A 160 14.15 -6.02 3.31
C THR A 160 13.90 -4.73 4.07
N ASP A 161 14.97 -4.04 4.43
CA ASP A 161 14.93 -2.79 5.20
C ASP A 161 15.07 -1.59 4.28
N GLY A 162 14.53 -0.48 4.74
CA GLY A 162 14.60 0.81 4.10
C GLY A 162 13.96 1.89 4.95
N VAL A 163 13.70 3.05 4.36
CA VAL A 163 13.08 4.20 5.03
C VAL A 163 11.90 4.76 4.25
N VAL A 164 11.06 5.50 4.94
CA VAL A 164 9.98 6.27 4.30
C VAL A 164 10.58 7.45 3.55
N SER A 165 10.45 7.43 2.23
CA SER A 165 11.00 8.47 1.34
C SER A 165 9.99 9.56 0.98
N ARG A 166 8.69 9.22 0.83
CA ARG A 166 7.63 10.15 0.44
C ARG A 166 6.25 9.66 0.86
N ILE A 167 5.34 10.60 1.12
CA ILE A 167 3.92 10.32 1.36
C ILE A 167 3.12 11.23 0.43
N GLU A 168 2.35 10.65 -0.46
CA GLU A 168 1.59 11.40 -1.47
C GLU A 168 0.35 10.62 -1.94
N VAL A 169 -0.58 11.32 -2.57
CA VAL A 169 -1.62 10.65 -3.36
C VAL A 169 -1.02 10.29 -4.71
N THR A 170 -1.04 9.02 -5.04
CA THR A 170 -0.44 8.47 -6.27
C THR A 170 -1.42 7.57 -7.01
N SER A 171 -1.18 7.37 -8.29
CA SER A 171 -1.98 6.45 -9.10
C SER A 171 -1.55 5.01 -8.83
N TYR A 172 -2.50 4.19 -8.40
CA TYR A 172 -2.28 2.75 -8.23
C TYR A 172 -2.32 2.07 -9.60
N THR A 173 -1.23 1.42 -9.97
CA THR A 173 -0.98 0.94 -11.34
C THR A 173 -2.07 0.03 -11.89
N ASN A 174 -2.61 -0.84 -11.05
CA ASN A 174 -3.57 -1.86 -11.50
C ASN A 174 -4.99 -1.31 -11.71
N ALA A 175 -5.36 -0.23 -11.03
CA ALA A 175 -6.74 0.28 -11.02
C ALA A 175 -6.88 1.70 -11.56
N GLN A 176 -5.78 2.40 -11.85
CA GLN A 176 -5.75 3.82 -12.20
C GLN A 176 -6.52 4.70 -11.17
N ALA A 177 -6.59 4.23 -9.93
CA ALA A 177 -7.19 4.97 -8.83
C ALA A 177 -6.12 5.82 -8.15
N GLU A 178 -6.45 7.07 -7.84
CA GLU A 178 -5.59 7.95 -7.07
C GLU A 178 -5.89 7.80 -5.58
N LEU A 179 -4.99 7.14 -4.86
CA LEU A 179 -5.09 6.92 -3.42
C LEU A 179 -3.78 7.29 -2.72
N LEU A 180 -3.86 7.39 -1.41
CA LEU A 180 -2.68 7.65 -0.59
C LEU A 180 -1.68 6.50 -0.73
N GLY A 181 -0.43 6.82 -1.05
CA GLY A 181 0.70 5.90 -1.12
C GLY A 181 1.86 6.37 -0.25
N VAL A 182 2.65 5.45 0.23
CA VAL A 182 3.91 5.74 0.91
C VAL A 182 5.04 5.14 0.09
N GLN A 183 5.91 6.01 -0.41
CA GLN A 183 7.12 5.60 -1.10
C GLN A 183 8.19 5.23 -0.08
N ILE A 184 8.87 4.12 -0.33
CA ILE A 184 9.97 3.61 0.46
C ILE A 184 11.16 3.27 -0.45
N ASP A 185 12.33 3.15 0.10
CA ASP A 185 13.55 2.71 -0.62
C ASP A 185 13.91 1.24 -0.31
N ALA A 186 13.12 0.57 0.55
CA ALA A 186 13.23 -0.88 0.73
C ALA A 186 12.91 -1.61 -0.58
N ALA A 187 13.73 -2.60 -0.92
CA ALA A 187 13.56 -3.37 -2.16
C ALA A 187 12.28 -4.22 -2.13
N ILE A 188 11.29 -3.87 -2.95
CA ILE A 188 10.11 -4.71 -3.21
C ILE A 188 10.34 -5.47 -4.52
N ASN A 189 10.59 -6.76 -4.40
CA ASN A 189 10.75 -7.66 -5.53
C ASN A 189 9.43 -8.39 -5.86
N PRO A 190 9.22 -8.85 -7.10
CA PRO A 190 8.07 -9.69 -7.44
C PRO A 190 7.93 -10.88 -6.47
N GLY A 191 6.74 -11.03 -5.89
CA GLY A 191 6.44 -12.01 -4.85
C GLY A 191 6.35 -11.42 -3.44
N ASN A 192 7.01 -10.29 -3.13
CA ASN A 192 6.82 -9.58 -1.86
C ASN A 192 5.46 -8.84 -1.81
N SER A 193 4.82 -8.62 -2.96
CA SER A 193 3.50 -8.00 -3.04
C SER A 193 2.49 -8.71 -2.13
N GLY A 194 1.73 -7.94 -1.36
CA GLY A 194 0.79 -8.42 -0.34
C GLY A 194 1.42 -8.66 1.02
N GLY A 195 2.75 -8.54 1.14
CA GLY A 195 3.46 -8.64 2.41
C GLY A 195 3.33 -7.39 3.27
N PRO A 196 3.44 -7.54 4.61
CA PRO A 196 3.38 -6.40 5.53
C PRO A 196 4.67 -5.60 5.51
N ALA A 197 4.53 -4.27 5.67
CA ALA A 197 5.61 -3.36 5.99
C ALA A 197 5.49 -2.95 7.47
N PHE A 198 6.54 -3.16 8.23
CA PHE A 198 6.59 -2.90 9.67
C PHE A 198 7.41 -1.65 9.99
N ASN A 199 7.05 -0.97 11.06
CA ASN A 199 7.88 0.06 11.69
C ASN A 199 8.78 -0.55 12.77
N ALA A 200 9.62 0.28 13.40
CA ALA A 200 10.53 -0.12 14.49
C ALA A 200 9.82 -0.74 15.70
N ASP A 201 8.54 -0.53 15.89
CA ASP A 201 7.76 -1.13 16.98
C ASP A 201 7.16 -2.50 16.59
N GLY A 202 7.47 -3.05 15.41
CA GLY A 202 6.88 -4.29 14.89
C GLY A 202 5.41 -4.17 14.48
N LEU A 203 4.89 -2.93 14.33
CA LEU A 203 3.54 -2.67 13.89
C LEU A 203 3.48 -2.49 12.36
N CYS A 204 2.47 -3.07 11.73
CA CYS A 204 2.25 -2.91 10.30
C CYS A 204 1.82 -1.48 9.98
N VAL A 205 2.55 -0.81 9.11
CA VAL A 205 2.28 0.55 8.61
C VAL A 205 1.73 0.55 7.18
N GLY A 206 1.75 -0.59 6.50
CA GLY A 206 1.20 -0.74 5.16
C GLY A 206 1.44 -2.11 4.55
N VAL A 207 1.00 -2.27 3.31
CA VAL A 207 1.12 -3.49 2.50
C VAL A 207 1.99 -3.21 1.28
N ALA A 208 3.01 -4.00 1.06
CA ALA A 208 3.87 -3.90 -0.11
C ALA A 208 3.07 -4.19 -1.38
N PHE A 209 3.13 -3.32 -2.42
CA PHE A 209 2.28 -3.56 -3.58
C PHE A 209 2.93 -3.33 -4.94
N GLN A 210 3.82 -2.36 -5.08
CA GLN A 210 4.47 -2.13 -6.37
C GLN A 210 5.87 -1.56 -6.22
N SER A 211 6.75 -1.89 -7.17
CA SER A 211 7.97 -1.16 -7.44
C SER A 211 7.85 -0.49 -8.80
N MET A 212 8.24 0.77 -8.92
CA MET A 212 8.40 1.39 -10.23
C MET A 212 9.70 0.90 -10.85
N GLY A 213 9.62 -0.19 -11.59
CA GLY A 213 10.69 -0.65 -12.47
C GLY A 213 10.65 0.14 -13.76
N ALA A 214 11.01 1.42 -13.70
CA ALA A 214 11.21 2.20 -14.90
C ALA A 214 12.72 2.27 -15.21
N ALA A 215 13.06 2.30 -16.48
CA ALA A 215 14.44 2.49 -16.95
C ALA A 215 15.12 3.76 -16.39
N ASP A 216 14.35 4.62 -15.73
CA ASP A 216 14.76 5.94 -15.25
C ASP A 216 14.73 6.13 -13.72
N ALA A 217 14.35 5.10 -12.92
CA ALA A 217 14.29 5.23 -11.46
C ALA A 217 14.57 3.90 -10.76
N GLU A 218 15.69 3.84 -10.05
CA GLU A 218 16.07 2.71 -9.19
C GLU A 218 15.57 2.95 -7.76
N ASN A 219 15.22 1.87 -7.05
CA ASN A 219 14.84 1.88 -5.63
C ASN A 219 13.60 2.72 -5.29
N ILE A 220 12.61 2.76 -6.18
CA ILE A 220 11.31 3.34 -5.88
C ILE A 220 10.30 2.22 -5.67
N ALA A 221 9.87 2.04 -4.44
CA ALA A 221 8.83 1.11 -4.07
C ALA A 221 7.71 1.82 -3.32
N TYR A 222 6.51 1.28 -3.39
CA TYR A 222 5.34 1.83 -2.70
C TYR A 222 4.69 0.78 -1.82
N ILE A 223 4.21 1.24 -0.67
CA ILE A 223 3.31 0.49 0.19
C ILE A 223 1.94 1.16 0.23
N ILE A 224 0.90 0.34 0.32
CA ILE A 224 -0.47 0.77 0.60
C ILE A 224 -0.54 1.09 2.09
N PRO A 225 -0.69 2.35 2.51
CA PRO A 225 -0.59 2.70 3.92
C PRO A 225 -1.81 2.24 4.74
N VAL A 226 -1.59 2.06 6.04
CA VAL A 226 -2.62 1.58 6.98
C VAL A 226 -3.95 2.30 6.88
N PRO A 227 -4.07 3.64 6.68
CA PRO A 227 -5.37 4.28 6.51
C PRO A 227 -6.18 3.73 5.33
N VAL A 228 -5.52 3.40 4.22
CA VAL A 228 -6.18 2.78 3.06
C VAL A 228 -6.56 1.33 3.36
N VAL A 229 -5.67 0.58 4.03
CA VAL A 229 -5.93 -0.81 4.45
C VAL A 229 -7.10 -0.88 5.43
N GLN A 230 -7.12 0.00 6.44
CA GLN A 230 -8.20 0.06 7.42
C GLN A 230 -9.53 0.48 6.80
N HIS A 231 -9.51 1.47 5.88
CA HIS A 231 -10.71 1.87 5.15
C HIS A 231 -11.30 0.66 4.38
N PHE A 232 -10.46 -0.07 3.64
CA PHE A 232 -10.89 -1.27 2.94
C PHE A 232 -11.49 -2.33 3.87
N LEU A 233 -10.81 -2.66 4.97
CA LEU A 233 -11.27 -3.67 5.93
C LEU A 233 -12.58 -3.25 6.62
N GLU A 234 -12.70 -1.98 6.97
CA GLU A 234 -13.88 -1.42 7.62
C GLU A 234 -15.07 -1.37 6.64
N ASP A 235 -14.83 -0.99 5.39
CA ASP A 235 -15.86 -1.00 4.34
C ASP A 235 -16.42 -2.41 4.15
N VAL A 236 -15.55 -3.42 4.04
CA VAL A 236 -15.97 -4.82 3.94
C VAL A 236 -16.74 -5.27 5.18
N ASN A 237 -16.31 -4.87 6.38
CA ASN A 237 -17.01 -5.22 7.61
C ASN A 237 -18.41 -4.59 7.71
N ARG A 238 -18.57 -3.34 7.26
CA ARG A 238 -19.86 -2.62 7.30
C ARG A 238 -20.86 -3.15 6.28
N ASN A 239 -20.39 -3.47 5.08
CA ASN A 239 -21.24 -3.73 3.93
C ASN A 239 -21.28 -5.21 3.50
N ALA A 240 -20.53 -6.09 4.18
CA ALA A 240 -20.30 -7.49 3.78
C ALA A 240 -19.73 -7.62 2.34
N ALA A 241 -19.28 -6.52 1.76
CA ALA A 241 -18.67 -6.43 0.44
C ALA A 241 -17.86 -5.15 0.34
N TYR A 242 -16.87 -5.11 -0.54
CA TYR A 242 -16.14 -3.88 -0.83
C TYR A 242 -16.99 -2.94 -1.70
N THR A 243 -17.16 -1.69 -1.28
CA THR A 243 -17.95 -0.68 -2.00
C THR A 243 -17.12 0.34 -2.74
N GLY A 244 -15.90 0.62 -2.30
CA GLY A 244 -14.96 1.52 -2.97
C GLY A 244 -14.60 2.78 -2.19
N PHE A 245 -13.83 3.65 -2.83
CA PHE A 245 -13.41 4.95 -2.29
C PHE A 245 -14.21 6.09 -2.93
N PRO A 246 -14.86 6.95 -2.15
CA PRO A 246 -15.65 8.04 -2.70
C PRO A 246 -14.79 9.13 -3.34
N ARG A 247 -15.37 9.83 -4.32
CA ARG A 247 -14.80 10.96 -5.04
C ARG A 247 -15.87 12.02 -5.24
N LEU A 248 -15.46 13.29 -5.40
CA LEU A 248 -16.41 14.38 -5.69
C LEU A 248 -17.00 14.32 -7.12
N GLY A 249 -16.35 13.58 -8.03
CA GLY A 249 -16.79 13.54 -9.43
C GLY A 249 -16.58 14.88 -10.16
N ILE A 250 -15.41 15.51 -9.97
CA ILE A 250 -15.02 16.77 -10.60
C ILE A 250 -13.68 16.65 -11.32
N ALA A 251 -13.45 17.53 -12.31
CA ALA A 251 -12.13 17.83 -12.80
C ALA A 251 -11.72 19.20 -12.28
N ALA A 252 -10.61 19.25 -11.55
CA ALA A 252 -10.09 20.46 -10.93
C ALA A 252 -8.89 21.02 -11.71
N GLN A 253 -8.63 22.32 -11.53
CA GLN A 253 -7.49 23.02 -12.08
C GLN A 253 -6.84 23.89 -11.00
N ASN A 254 -5.50 23.87 -10.92
CA ASN A 254 -4.73 24.69 -10.00
C ASN A 254 -4.92 26.18 -10.28
N MET A 255 -4.92 26.98 -9.21
CA MET A 255 -5.16 28.42 -9.21
C MET A 255 -3.90 29.22 -8.87
N GLU A 256 -2.72 28.71 -9.22
CA GLU A 256 -1.44 29.39 -8.98
C GLU A 256 -1.28 30.68 -9.82
N ASN A 257 -1.90 30.73 -11.01
CA ASN A 257 -1.85 31.87 -11.90
C ASN A 257 -2.66 33.08 -11.35
N PRO A 258 -2.01 34.23 -11.07
CA PRO A 258 -2.71 35.41 -10.53
C PRO A 258 -3.80 35.95 -11.44
N ALA A 259 -3.64 35.88 -12.76
CA ALA A 259 -4.65 36.35 -13.72
C ALA A 259 -5.92 35.47 -13.64
N LEU A 260 -5.74 34.14 -13.47
CA LEU A 260 -6.86 33.22 -13.30
C LEU A 260 -7.61 33.52 -12.01
N ARG A 261 -6.91 33.73 -10.88
CA ARG A 261 -7.53 34.12 -9.62
C ARG A 261 -8.34 35.42 -9.73
N LYS A 262 -7.76 36.45 -10.40
CA LYS A 262 -8.44 37.70 -10.64
C LYS A 262 -9.71 37.54 -11.50
N ALA A 263 -9.67 36.69 -12.54
CA ALA A 263 -10.82 36.37 -13.38
C ALA A 263 -11.97 35.73 -12.60
N HIS A 264 -11.67 34.95 -11.56
CA HIS A 264 -12.63 34.34 -10.65
C HIS A 264 -12.90 35.18 -9.40
N LYS A 265 -12.54 36.46 -9.41
CA LYS A 265 -12.80 37.45 -8.33
C LYS A 265 -12.25 37.00 -6.97
N MET A 266 -11.16 36.26 -6.96
CA MET A 266 -10.51 35.86 -5.72
C MET A 266 -9.72 37.01 -5.13
N ASP A 267 -9.88 37.21 -3.83
CA ASP A 267 -9.03 38.11 -3.07
C ASP A 267 -7.57 37.62 -3.04
N ALA A 268 -6.64 38.54 -2.75
CA ALA A 268 -5.21 38.22 -2.71
C ALA A 268 -4.86 37.13 -1.67
N ALA A 269 -5.63 37.08 -0.56
CA ALA A 269 -5.45 36.09 0.50
C ALA A 269 -6.16 34.76 0.23
N ALA A 270 -7.20 34.75 -0.61
CA ALA A 270 -7.98 33.55 -0.91
C ALA A 270 -7.13 32.49 -1.59
N ARG A 271 -7.41 31.26 -1.25
CA ARG A 271 -6.76 30.05 -1.79
C ARG A 271 -7.85 29.06 -2.21
N GLY A 272 -7.52 28.18 -3.15
CA GLY A 272 -8.44 27.15 -3.61
C GLY A 272 -8.08 26.63 -5.01
N ILE A 273 -8.91 25.73 -5.51
CA ILE A 273 -8.81 25.15 -6.85
C ILE A 273 -10.08 25.38 -7.65
N LEU A 274 -9.93 25.58 -8.95
CA LEU A 274 -11.04 25.79 -9.86
C LEU A 274 -11.71 24.46 -10.21
N VAL A 275 -13.02 24.37 -10.02
CA VAL A 275 -13.85 23.29 -10.56
C VAL A 275 -14.04 23.56 -12.07
N LYS A 276 -13.25 22.87 -12.88
CA LYS A 276 -13.30 23.00 -14.35
C LYS A 276 -14.49 22.28 -14.95
N LYS A 277 -14.81 21.11 -14.41
CA LYS A 277 -15.91 20.26 -14.88
C LYS A 277 -16.49 19.48 -13.70
N VAL A 278 -17.80 19.31 -13.70
CA VAL A 278 -18.52 18.40 -12.82
C VAL A 278 -19.03 17.27 -13.70
N PHE A 279 -18.74 16.01 -13.31
CA PHE A 279 -19.18 14.85 -14.08
C PHE A 279 -20.66 14.56 -13.81
N ALA A 280 -21.42 14.31 -14.86
CA ALA A 280 -22.85 14.06 -14.75
C ALA A 280 -23.20 12.79 -13.95
N THR A 281 -22.25 11.88 -13.82
CA THR A 281 -22.37 10.62 -13.06
C THR A 281 -21.85 10.74 -11.62
N GLY A 282 -21.19 11.89 -11.28
CA GLY A 282 -20.60 12.13 -9.98
C GLY A 282 -21.61 12.63 -8.95
N CYS A 283 -21.29 12.42 -7.66
CA CYS A 283 -22.16 12.81 -6.54
C CYS A 283 -22.33 14.35 -6.39
N SER A 284 -21.42 15.16 -6.94
CA SER A 284 -21.47 16.62 -6.85
C SER A 284 -22.26 17.28 -7.98
N LYS A 285 -22.89 16.53 -8.89
CA LYS A 285 -23.51 17.05 -10.12
C LYS A 285 -24.56 18.13 -9.93
N ASP A 286 -25.32 18.06 -8.84
CA ASP A 286 -26.41 19.00 -8.55
C ASP A 286 -26.00 20.06 -7.51
N VAL A 287 -24.76 20.06 -7.04
CA VAL A 287 -24.24 20.91 -5.94
C VAL A 287 -23.15 21.84 -6.44
N LEU A 288 -22.09 21.29 -7.04
CA LEU A 288 -20.98 22.06 -7.61
C LEU A 288 -21.28 22.48 -9.05
N LYS A 289 -20.69 23.59 -9.47
CA LYS A 289 -20.81 24.13 -10.82
C LYS A 289 -19.41 24.35 -11.42
N PRO A 290 -19.25 24.19 -12.74
CA PRO A 290 -18.07 24.69 -13.42
C PRO A 290 -17.88 26.18 -13.15
N GLY A 291 -16.69 26.60 -12.75
CA GLY A 291 -16.38 27.97 -12.36
C GLY A 291 -16.33 28.22 -10.85
N ASP A 292 -16.85 27.32 -10.02
CA ASP A 292 -16.67 27.38 -8.57
C ASP A 292 -15.19 27.24 -8.22
N VAL A 293 -14.72 27.96 -7.22
CA VAL A 293 -13.39 27.75 -6.64
C VAL A 293 -13.57 27.06 -5.29
N LEU A 294 -13.16 25.82 -5.19
CA LEU A 294 -13.22 25.04 -3.95
C LEU A 294 -12.12 25.51 -3.01
N THR A 295 -12.52 26.16 -1.91
CA THR A 295 -11.62 26.79 -0.93
C THR A 295 -11.37 25.92 0.30
N ALA A 296 -12.34 25.10 0.70
CA ALA A 296 -12.20 24.17 1.81
C ALA A 296 -13.07 22.93 1.67
N ILE A 297 -12.63 21.83 2.30
CA ILE A 297 -13.40 20.61 2.54
C ILE A 297 -13.43 20.35 4.05
N GLY A 298 -14.62 20.37 4.64
CA GLY A 298 -14.76 20.31 6.09
C GLY A 298 -14.09 21.51 6.74
N LYS A 299 -13.08 21.27 7.57
CA LYS A 299 -12.30 22.31 8.26
C LYS A 299 -10.96 22.61 7.56
N GLU A 300 -10.63 21.84 6.54
CA GLU A 300 -9.32 21.88 5.89
C GLU A 300 -9.35 22.82 4.68
N GLY A 301 -8.56 23.90 4.73
CA GLY A 301 -8.39 24.84 3.62
C GLY A 301 -7.53 24.26 2.51
N ILE A 302 -7.93 24.49 1.27
CA ILE A 302 -7.25 23.99 0.06
C ILE A 302 -6.34 25.08 -0.50
N GLY A 303 -5.10 24.73 -0.82
CA GLY A 303 -4.15 25.60 -1.50
C GLY A 303 -4.46 25.79 -2.99
N ASN A 304 -3.82 26.78 -3.61
CA ASN A 304 -3.92 27.02 -5.06
C ASN A 304 -3.33 25.89 -5.92
N ASP A 305 -2.54 25.02 -5.31
CA ASP A 305 -1.92 23.83 -5.87
C ASP A 305 -2.77 22.55 -5.69
N GLY A 306 -3.97 22.68 -5.10
CA GLY A 306 -4.87 21.57 -4.84
C GLY A 306 -4.46 20.73 -3.63
N THR A 307 -3.59 21.22 -2.77
CA THR A 307 -3.19 20.50 -1.57
C THR A 307 -3.73 21.15 -0.30
N PHE A 308 -3.82 20.37 0.78
CA PHE A 308 -4.11 20.85 2.13
C PHE A 308 -2.96 20.52 3.08
N VAL A 309 -2.90 21.17 4.25
CA VAL A 309 -1.88 20.93 5.26
C VAL A 309 -2.26 19.69 6.07
N HIS A 310 -1.57 18.57 5.84
CA HIS A 310 -1.79 17.34 6.58
C HIS A 310 -1.05 17.33 7.93
N ARG A 311 0.23 17.75 7.91
CA ARG A 311 1.10 17.91 9.08
C ARG A 311 1.92 19.18 8.91
N LYS A 312 2.59 19.65 9.98
CA LYS A 312 3.28 20.94 10.03
C LYS A 312 4.07 21.34 8.77
N HIS A 313 4.67 20.38 8.05
CA HIS A 313 5.46 20.63 6.83
C HIS A 313 5.09 19.68 5.69
N GLU A 314 3.96 18.97 5.82
CA GLU A 314 3.51 17.99 4.85
C GLU A 314 2.16 18.41 4.29
N ARG A 315 2.05 18.37 2.96
CA ARG A 315 0.82 18.68 2.24
C ARG A 315 0.41 17.47 1.42
N LEU A 316 -0.89 17.20 1.39
CA LEU A 316 -1.49 16.12 0.59
C LEU A 316 -2.52 16.68 -0.36
N SER A 317 -2.80 15.97 -1.46
CA SER A 317 -3.90 16.31 -2.36
C SER A 317 -5.23 16.37 -1.61
N PHE A 318 -6.07 17.34 -1.94
CA PHE A 318 -7.41 17.48 -1.39
C PHE A 318 -8.30 16.25 -1.60
N SER A 319 -7.99 15.43 -2.61
CA SER A 319 -8.72 14.19 -2.90
C SER A 319 -8.70 13.22 -1.72
N TRP A 320 -7.63 13.25 -0.91
CA TRP A 320 -7.52 12.43 0.30
C TRP A 320 -8.63 12.74 1.32
N LEU A 321 -9.00 14.02 1.50
CA LEU A 321 -10.07 14.43 2.42
C LEU A 321 -11.43 13.82 2.08
N VAL A 322 -11.60 13.39 0.85
CA VAL A 322 -12.82 12.74 0.36
C VAL A 322 -12.67 11.22 0.38
N SER A 323 -11.54 10.70 -0.10
CA SER A 323 -11.32 9.25 -0.20
C SER A 323 -11.15 8.56 1.17
N GLU A 324 -10.83 9.29 2.25
CA GLU A 324 -10.83 8.74 3.62
C GLU A 324 -12.23 8.52 4.21
N LYS A 325 -13.29 9.04 3.56
CA LYS A 325 -14.69 8.90 3.96
C LYS A 325 -15.33 7.67 3.33
N TYR A 326 -16.59 7.41 3.68
CA TYR A 326 -17.37 6.29 3.15
C TYR A 326 -18.54 6.79 2.31
N PHE A 327 -19.06 5.93 1.45
CA PHE A 327 -20.30 6.24 0.74
C PHE A 327 -21.45 6.41 1.76
N GLY A 328 -22.28 7.43 1.53
CA GLY A 328 -23.32 7.88 2.45
C GLY A 328 -22.89 9.00 3.40
N ASP A 329 -21.58 9.22 3.61
CA ASP A 329 -21.11 10.33 4.42
C ASP A 329 -21.43 11.67 3.75
N VAL A 330 -21.73 12.70 4.56
CA VAL A 330 -21.97 14.07 4.11
C VAL A 330 -20.71 14.89 4.33
N VAL A 331 -20.21 15.51 3.26
CA VAL A 331 -19.03 16.37 3.29
C VAL A 331 -19.45 17.82 3.06
N SER A 332 -19.05 18.73 3.96
CA SER A 332 -19.20 20.16 3.76
C SER A 332 -18.10 20.71 2.86
N LEU A 333 -18.48 21.56 1.92
CA LEU A 333 -17.58 22.21 0.98
C LEU A 333 -17.77 23.72 1.08
N SER A 334 -16.69 24.48 1.19
CA SER A 334 -16.74 25.94 1.02
C SER A 334 -16.22 26.28 -0.36
N VAL A 335 -16.97 27.05 -1.12
CA VAL A 335 -16.62 27.47 -2.48
C VAL A 335 -16.76 28.98 -2.64
N LEU A 336 -15.96 29.55 -3.52
CA LEU A 336 -16.17 30.87 -4.05
C LEU A 336 -16.90 30.77 -5.39
N ARG A 337 -18.12 31.25 -5.46
CA ARG A 337 -18.99 31.25 -6.66
C ARG A 337 -19.29 32.69 -7.07
N ASP A 338 -18.85 33.08 -8.25
CA ASP A 338 -18.97 34.45 -8.77
C ASP A 338 -18.39 35.57 -7.85
N GLY A 339 -17.49 35.22 -6.96
CA GLY A 339 -16.85 36.11 -5.99
C GLY A 339 -17.51 36.13 -4.61
N GLU A 340 -18.55 35.32 -4.40
CA GLU A 340 -19.23 35.16 -3.11
C GLU A 340 -18.90 33.79 -2.48
N GLU A 341 -18.69 33.79 -1.16
CA GLU A 341 -18.48 32.53 -0.42
C GLU A 341 -19.82 31.83 -0.25
N VAL A 342 -19.82 30.52 -0.58
CA VAL A 342 -21.00 29.66 -0.47
C VAL A 342 -20.61 28.35 0.20
N ASP A 343 -21.32 27.99 1.27
CA ASP A 343 -21.20 26.70 1.92
C ASP A 343 -22.18 25.71 1.32
N LEU A 344 -21.67 24.56 0.94
CA LEU A 344 -22.41 23.49 0.28
C LEU A 344 -22.21 22.17 1.04
N SER A 345 -23.13 21.24 0.83
CA SER A 345 -23.00 19.87 1.35
C SER A 345 -23.20 18.85 0.25
N VAL A 346 -22.35 17.85 0.20
CA VAL A 346 -22.42 16.74 -0.76
C VAL A 346 -22.51 15.43 0.00
N THR A 347 -23.53 14.63 -0.29
CA THR A 347 -23.58 13.24 0.14
C THR A 347 -22.75 12.40 -0.81
N LEU A 348 -21.73 11.73 -0.29
CA LEU A 348 -20.82 10.91 -1.09
C LEU A 348 -21.56 9.66 -1.61
N ALA A 349 -21.55 9.48 -2.91
CA ALA A 349 -22.17 8.33 -3.57
C ALA A 349 -21.24 7.72 -4.60
N LYS A 350 -21.41 6.43 -4.86
CA LYS A 350 -20.66 5.73 -5.92
C LYS A 350 -20.95 6.39 -7.26
N GLU A 351 -19.92 6.71 -8.01
CA GLU A 351 -20.05 7.23 -9.37
C GLU A 351 -20.71 6.19 -10.25
N HIS A 352 -21.72 6.60 -11.01
CA HIS A 352 -22.37 5.68 -11.95
C HIS A 352 -21.47 5.49 -13.18
N GLU A 353 -20.79 4.37 -13.24
CA GLU A 353 -19.95 4.03 -14.38
C GLU A 353 -20.80 3.58 -15.57
N LEU A 354 -20.65 4.30 -16.69
CA LEU A 354 -21.33 3.95 -17.95
C LEU A 354 -20.72 2.70 -18.61
N VAL A 355 -19.43 2.50 -18.38
CA VAL A 355 -18.68 1.31 -18.82
C VAL A 355 -17.94 0.76 -17.60
N PRO A 356 -18.11 -0.52 -17.24
CA PRO A 356 -17.40 -1.12 -16.12
C PRO A 356 -15.89 -1.04 -16.35
N LYS A 357 -15.14 -0.58 -15.37
CA LYS A 357 -13.66 -0.59 -15.40
C LYS A 357 -13.12 -2.00 -15.21
N HIS A 358 -13.79 -2.78 -14.39
CA HIS A 358 -13.43 -4.16 -14.08
C HIS A 358 -14.60 -5.11 -14.30
N LEU A 359 -14.31 -6.28 -14.87
CA LEU A 359 -15.35 -7.29 -15.12
C LEU A 359 -15.90 -7.92 -13.83
N HIS A 360 -15.14 -7.81 -12.72
CA HIS A 360 -15.58 -8.30 -11.41
C HIS A 360 -16.72 -7.48 -10.81
N ASP A 361 -16.90 -6.23 -11.23
CA ASP A 361 -17.91 -5.33 -10.67
C ASP A 361 -19.33 -5.67 -11.09
N ARG A 362 -19.49 -6.62 -12.00
CA ARG A 362 -20.79 -7.12 -12.44
C ARG A 362 -20.72 -8.63 -12.63
N GLU A 363 -21.70 -9.33 -12.10
CA GLU A 363 -22.07 -10.62 -12.68
C GLU A 363 -22.28 -10.36 -14.17
N PRO A 364 -21.60 -11.10 -15.06
CA PRO A 364 -21.73 -10.82 -16.48
C PRO A 364 -23.20 -11.02 -16.86
N PRO A 365 -23.89 -9.99 -17.34
CA PRO A 365 -25.30 -10.11 -17.77
C PRO A 365 -25.47 -11.09 -18.94
N TYR A 366 -24.37 -11.66 -19.40
CA TYR A 366 -24.26 -12.60 -20.52
C TYR A 366 -24.21 -14.06 -20.08
N SER A 367 -24.04 -14.36 -18.78
CA SER A 367 -23.94 -15.75 -18.33
C SER A 367 -25.27 -16.49 -18.37
N GLU A 368 -26.41 -15.78 -18.33
CA GLU A 368 -27.75 -16.39 -18.36
C GLU A 368 -28.40 -16.38 -19.74
N SER A 369 -27.90 -15.62 -20.71
CA SER A 369 -28.56 -15.47 -22.03
C SER A 369 -27.91 -16.25 -23.17
N TYR A 370 -26.86 -17.02 -22.93
CA TYR A 370 -26.14 -17.80 -23.94
C TYR A 370 -25.91 -19.27 -23.57
N TYR A 371 -26.71 -19.81 -22.61
CA TYR A 371 -26.78 -21.24 -22.35
C TYR A 371 -28.18 -21.77 -22.64
#